data_e81e5c5684dedbfa6b2f9e076776d9e3
#
_entry.id   e81e5c5684dedbfa6b2f9e076776d9e3
#
_cell.length_a   1.000
_cell.length_b   1.000
_cell.length_c   1.000
_cell.angle_alpha   90.00
_cell.angle_beta   90.00
_cell.angle_gamma   90.00
#
_symmetry.space_group_name_H-M   'P 1'
#
loop_
_entity.id
_entity.type
_entity.pdbx_description
1 polymer ?
#
loop_
_entity_poly.entity_id
_entity_poly.type
_entity_poly.pdbx_seq_one_letter_code
_entity_poly.pdbx_strand_id
1 'polypeptide(L)'
;GQSPSEFRKSPAWEPWLAAFSPLNSARSRIMPQTFTTADVVIRETAPTRVAIFEHRGDPETLDQTIQRFIAWRKSQGLSPANSATFNIWHTERRPANPADYAMDLCVGLPEGHAFEAGGHDVKEGEIPGGRCAVLRVTGDTHNLEPAALFLYRDWLPDSGEEMRDFPVYAQRFFLEAPEQGTAAEVHLPLR
;
A
#
# COMPACT_ATOMS: atom_id res chain seq x y z
N GLY A 1 20.97 -0.96 -14.48
CA GLY A 1 19.92 -0.14 -13.88
C GLY A 1 19.67 1.09 -14.72
N GLN A 2 18.46 1.54 -14.76
CA GLN A 2 18.02 2.72 -15.48
C GLN A 2 18.41 3.98 -14.69
N SER A 3 18.94 5.01 -15.35
CA SER A 3 19.25 6.28 -14.68
C SER A 3 17.97 7.04 -14.30
N PRO A 4 17.98 7.96 -13.31
CA PRO A 4 16.79 8.74 -12.93
C PRO A 4 16.17 9.55 -14.08
N SER A 5 16.98 9.98 -15.04
CA SER A 5 16.52 10.71 -16.22
C SER A 5 15.89 9.81 -17.28
N GLU A 6 16.40 8.60 -17.44
CA GLU A 6 15.82 7.58 -18.32
C GLU A 6 14.54 7.02 -17.75
N PHE A 7 14.49 6.77 -16.42
CA PHE A 7 13.27 6.32 -15.74
C PHE A 7 12.13 7.33 -15.88
N ARG A 8 12.40 8.63 -15.83
CA ARG A 8 11.38 9.68 -16.06
C ARG A 8 10.82 9.68 -17.47
N LYS A 9 11.63 9.29 -18.47
CA LYS A 9 11.21 9.26 -19.89
C LYS A 9 10.52 7.95 -20.26
N SER A 10 10.98 6.84 -19.68
CA SER A 10 10.45 5.49 -19.92
C SER A 10 10.65 4.64 -18.66
N PRO A 11 9.69 4.69 -17.71
CA PRO A 11 9.81 3.97 -16.45
C PRO A 11 9.97 2.47 -16.64
N ALA A 12 10.99 1.87 -16.02
CA ALA A 12 11.11 0.42 -15.93
C ALA A 12 10.10 -0.09 -14.90
N TRP A 13 9.03 -0.70 -15.38
CA TRP A 13 7.96 -1.25 -14.54
C TRP A 13 8.29 -2.65 -14.01
N GLU A 14 9.29 -3.32 -14.58
CA GLU A 14 9.68 -4.69 -14.25
C GLU A 14 10.02 -4.87 -12.75
N PRO A 15 10.82 -3.99 -12.10
CA PRO A 15 11.08 -4.12 -10.66
C PRO A 15 9.82 -3.97 -9.82
N TRP A 16 8.91 -3.10 -10.25
CA TRP A 16 7.63 -2.89 -9.57
C TRP A 16 6.68 -4.07 -9.78
N LEU A 17 6.61 -4.63 -11.00
CA LEU A 17 5.87 -5.85 -11.30
C LEU A 17 6.42 -7.05 -10.53
N ALA A 18 7.74 -7.18 -10.42
CA ALA A 18 8.39 -8.23 -9.65
C ALA A 18 8.06 -8.15 -8.16
N ALA A 19 7.89 -6.94 -7.61
CA ALA A 19 7.46 -6.74 -6.22
C ALA A 19 6.04 -7.24 -5.95
N PHE A 20 5.19 -7.34 -6.97
CA PHE A 20 3.85 -7.90 -6.88
C PHE A 20 3.75 -9.36 -7.37
N SER A 21 4.87 -10.02 -7.72
CA SER A 21 4.84 -11.39 -8.21
C SER A 21 4.65 -12.40 -7.07
N PRO A 22 3.71 -13.36 -7.19
CA PRO A 22 3.52 -14.41 -6.20
C PRO A 22 4.75 -15.32 -6.00
N LEU A 23 5.67 -15.36 -6.96
CA LEU A 23 6.92 -16.13 -6.84
C LEU A 23 7.89 -15.56 -5.79
N ASN A 24 7.79 -14.28 -5.44
CA ASN A 24 8.58 -13.69 -4.37
C ASN A 24 8.06 -14.04 -2.98
N SER A 25 6.80 -14.43 -2.83
CA SER A 25 6.22 -14.86 -1.55
C SER A 25 6.82 -16.15 -1.00
N ALA A 26 7.51 -16.96 -1.82
CA ALA A 26 8.23 -18.15 -1.37
C ALA A 26 9.58 -17.83 -0.71
N ARG A 27 10.21 -16.70 -1.03
CA ARG A 27 11.49 -16.25 -0.42
C ARG A 27 11.31 -15.56 0.93
N SER A 28 10.11 -15.07 1.23
CA SER A 28 9.75 -14.30 2.43
C SER A 28 9.61 -15.10 3.71
N ARG A 29 9.91 -16.39 3.72
CA ARG A 29 9.73 -17.25 4.91
C ARG A 29 10.88 -17.21 5.90
N ILE A 30 11.87 -16.35 5.70
CA ILE A 30 13.08 -16.36 6.52
C ILE A 30 13.14 -15.08 7.35
N MET A 31 12.72 -15.16 8.59
CA MET A 31 12.70 -14.24 9.71
C MET A 31 11.38 -13.47 9.87
N PRO A 32 10.56 -13.78 10.87
CA PRO A 32 9.46 -12.89 11.26
C PRO A 32 10.05 -11.56 11.73
N GLN A 33 9.62 -10.46 11.14
CA GLN A 33 9.92 -9.13 11.68
C GLN A 33 9.31 -9.03 13.07
N THR A 34 10.14 -8.78 14.07
CA THR A 34 9.70 -8.52 15.44
C THR A 34 9.58 -7.01 15.61
N PHE A 35 8.39 -6.53 15.93
CA PHE A 35 8.13 -5.12 16.20
C PHE A 35 8.07 -4.87 17.70
N THR A 36 8.42 -3.66 18.10
CA THR A 36 8.33 -3.17 19.46
C THR A 36 7.55 -1.86 19.50
N THR A 37 7.09 -1.45 20.68
CA THR A 37 6.40 -0.17 20.84
C THR A 37 7.27 1.03 20.46
N ALA A 38 8.59 0.90 20.55
CA ALA A 38 9.53 1.93 20.14
C ALA A 38 9.62 2.13 18.62
N ASP A 39 9.15 1.17 17.83
CA ASP A 39 9.12 1.25 16.36
C ASP A 39 7.88 2.03 15.85
N VAL A 40 6.91 2.29 16.73
CA VAL A 40 5.68 3.02 16.39
C VAL A 40 5.87 4.51 16.61
N VAL A 41 5.57 5.29 15.60
CA VAL A 41 5.63 6.75 15.65
C VAL A 41 4.24 7.32 15.41
N ILE A 42 3.74 8.16 16.33
CA ILE A 42 2.50 8.91 16.11
C ILE A 42 2.85 10.18 15.34
N ARG A 43 2.17 10.42 14.23
CA ARG A 43 2.33 11.64 13.44
C ARG A 43 1.05 12.07 12.75
N GLU A 44 0.96 13.35 12.43
CA GLU A 44 -0.07 13.89 11.54
C GLU A 44 0.26 13.55 10.08
N THR A 45 -0.75 13.10 9.35
CA THR A 45 -0.68 12.87 7.91
C THR A 45 -1.54 13.88 7.18
N ALA A 46 -1.11 14.33 6.01
CA ALA A 46 -1.94 15.17 5.15
C ALA A 46 -3.02 14.33 4.45
N PRO A 47 -4.21 14.90 4.17
CA PRO A 47 -5.18 14.25 3.31
C PRO A 47 -4.56 14.01 1.93
N THR A 48 -4.88 12.88 1.34
CA THR A 48 -4.29 12.48 0.06
C THR A 48 -5.39 12.09 -0.92
N ARG A 49 -5.53 12.89 -1.98
CA ARG A 49 -6.41 12.58 -3.11
C ARG A 49 -5.88 11.36 -3.85
N VAL A 50 -6.74 10.37 -4.12
CA VAL A 50 -6.34 9.09 -4.71
C VAL A 50 -7.31 8.61 -5.80
N ALA A 51 -6.78 7.83 -6.74
CA ALA A 51 -7.60 6.95 -7.57
C ALA A 51 -7.63 5.57 -6.92
N ILE A 52 -8.81 4.95 -6.83
CA ILE A 52 -9.09 3.74 -6.07
C ILE A 52 -9.55 2.63 -7.01
N PHE A 53 -8.85 1.51 -7.00
CA PHE A 53 -9.27 0.23 -7.57
C PHE A 53 -9.73 -0.69 -6.46
N GLU A 54 -11.02 -0.92 -6.37
CA GLU A 54 -11.58 -1.82 -5.38
C GLU A 54 -11.36 -3.28 -5.79
N HIS A 55 -10.83 -4.07 -4.88
CA HIS A 55 -10.85 -5.51 -4.97
C HIS A 55 -11.85 -6.07 -3.96
N ARG A 56 -12.80 -6.82 -4.43
CA ARG A 56 -13.85 -7.48 -3.63
C ARG A 56 -13.96 -8.92 -4.06
N GLY A 57 -14.00 -9.84 -3.09
CA GLY A 57 -14.08 -11.28 -3.33
C GLY A 57 -12.74 -11.99 -3.19
N ASP A 58 -12.64 -13.19 -3.76
CA ASP A 58 -11.53 -14.12 -3.55
C ASP A 58 -10.15 -13.45 -3.70
N PRO A 59 -9.31 -13.46 -2.64
CA PRO A 59 -7.96 -12.89 -2.69
C PRO A 59 -7.05 -13.55 -3.74
N GLU A 60 -7.34 -14.77 -4.20
CA GLU A 60 -6.58 -15.41 -5.28
C GLU A 60 -6.75 -14.68 -6.62
N THR A 61 -7.82 -13.89 -6.78
CA THR A 61 -8.06 -13.09 -7.98
C THR A 61 -7.47 -11.67 -7.90
N LEU A 62 -6.82 -11.32 -6.80
CA LEU A 62 -6.22 -9.99 -6.57
C LEU A 62 -5.23 -9.60 -7.67
N ASP A 63 -4.46 -10.56 -8.18
CA ASP A 63 -3.50 -10.31 -9.26
C ASP A 63 -4.16 -9.69 -10.51
N GLN A 64 -5.38 -10.06 -10.83
CA GLN A 64 -6.11 -9.48 -11.96
C GLN A 64 -6.45 -7.99 -11.70
N THR A 65 -6.82 -7.65 -10.47
CA THR A 65 -7.06 -6.26 -10.07
C THR A 65 -5.75 -5.46 -10.09
N ILE A 66 -4.65 -6.04 -9.64
CA ILE A 66 -3.31 -5.43 -9.70
C ILE A 66 -2.92 -5.14 -11.15
N GLN A 67 -3.13 -6.07 -12.09
CA GLN A 67 -2.80 -5.86 -13.50
C GLN A 67 -3.63 -4.72 -14.11
N ARG A 68 -4.92 -4.65 -13.80
CA ARG A 68 -5.79 -3.53 -14.25
C ARG A 68 -5.35 -2.20 -13.67
N PHE A 69 -5.03 -2.17 -12.38
CA PHE A 69 -4.48 -0.99 -11.68
C PHE A 69 -3.18 -0.50 -12.33
N ILE A 70 -2.25 -1.42 -12.64
CA ILE A 70 -0.99 -1.09 -13.30
C ILE A 70 -1.23 -0.52 -14.72
N ALA A 71 -2.11 -1.15 -15.49
CA ALA A 71 -2.41 -0.73 -16.86
C ALA A 71 -3.02 0.69 -16.88
N TRP A 72 -3.99 0.95 -16.01
CA TRP A 72 -4.60 2.28 -15.88
C TRP A 72 -3.57 3.31 -15.41
N ARG A 73 -2.78 3.01 -14.37
CA ARG A 73 -1.75 3.89 -13.84
C ARG A 73 -0.74 4.30 -14.93
N LYS A 74 -0.34 3.34 -15.79
CA LYS A 74 0.52 3.60 -16.95
C LYS A 74 -0.14 4.56 -17.94
N SER A 75 -1.42 4.36 -18.25
CA SER A 75 -2.15 5.22 -19.19
C SER A 75 -2.27 6.67 -18.69
N GLN A 76 -2.28 6.86 -17.36
CA GLN A 76 -2.34 8.18 -16.72
C GLN A 76 -0.95 8.81 -16.49
N GLY A 77 0.15 8.15 -16.86
CA GLY A 77 1.50 8.63 -16.60
C GLY A 77 1.90 8.68 -15.11
N LEU A 78 1.16 7.98 -14.25
CA LEU A 78 1.36 7.94 -12.80
C LEU A 78 2.39 6.85 -12.45
N SER A 79 3.67 7.19 -12.45
CA SER A 79 4.74 6.26 -12.06
C SER A 79 4.98 6.26 -10.54
N PRO A 80 5.61 5.21 -9.98
CA PRO A 80 6.01 5.23 -8.57
C PRO A 80 6.94 6.39 -8.18
N ALA A 81 7.61 7.01 -9.15
CA ALA A 81 8.49 8.15 -8.91
C ALA A 81 7.72 9.48 -8.72
N ASN A 82 6.51 9.59 -9.26
CA ASN A 82 5.73 10.83 -9.23
C ASN A 82 4.40 10.69 -8.48
N SER A 83 4.04 9.50 -8.04
CA SER A 83 2.78 9.24 -7.35
C SER A 83 2.91 8.12 -6.33
N ALA A 84 2.43 8.36 -5.12
CA ALA A 84 2.45 7.40 -4.03
C ALA A 84 1.50 6.21 -4.31
N THR A 85 1.81 5.06 -3.74
CA THR A 85 0.98 3.85 -3.84
C THR A 85 0.49 3.47 -2.45
N PHE A 86 -0.81 3.20 -2.34
CA PHE A 86 -1.41 2.79 -1.08
C PHE A 86 -2.21 1.50 -1.22
N ASN A 87 -2.32 0.76 -0.13
CA ASN A 87 -3.24 -0.34 0.05
C ASN A 87 -4.10 -0.07 1.27
N ILE A 88 -5.43 -0.17 1.14
CA ILE A 88 -6.37 -0.01 2.25
C ILE A 88 -7.03 -1.35 2.48
N TRP A 89 -6.99 -1.87 3.71
CA TRP A 89 -7.56 -3.17 4.05
C TRP A 89 -8.87 -3.00 4.81
N HIS A 90 -9.96 -3.44 4.20
CA HIS A 90 -11.29 -3.42 4.81
C HIS A 90 -11.58 -4.71 5.60
N THR A 91 -10.85 -5.79 5.30
CA THR A 91 -10.95 -7.08 5.97
C THR A 91 -9.57 -7.64 6.28
N GLU A 92 -9.51 -8.65 7.12
CA GLU A 92 -8.32 -9.47 7.28
C GLU A 92 -7.93 -10.15 5.96
N ARG A 93 -6.66 -10.52 5.84
CA ARG A 93 -6.12 -11.12 4.61
C ARG A 93 -6.78 -12.46 4.24
N ARG A 94 -7.23 -13.20 5.25
CA ARG A 94 -7.89 -14.49 5.09
C ARG A 94 -9.17 -14.53 5.90
N PRO A 95 -10.24 -13.86 5.43
CA PRO A 95 -11.53 -13.95 6.08
C PRO A 95 -12.05 -15.39 6.04
N ALA A 96 -12.93 -15.73 6.96
CA ALA A 96 -13.51 -17.07 7.05
C ALA A 96 -14.19 -17.50 5.72
N ASN A 97 -14.80 -16.53 5.03
CA ASN A 97 -15.32 -16.71 3.68
C ASN A 97 -14.47 -15.86 2.71
N PRO A 98 -13.74 -16.46 1.75
CA PRO A 98 -12.94 -15.71 0.79
C PRO A 98 -13.71 -14.64 -0.01
N ALA A 99 -15.00 -14.84 -0.22
CA ALA A 99 -15.86 -13.86 -0.89
C ALA A 99 -16.01 -12.54 -0.13
N ASP A 100 -15.72 -12.51 1.18
CA ASP A 100 -15.81 -11.32 2.02
C ASP A 100 -14.52 -10.49 1.98
N TYR A 101 -13.47 -10.98 1.32
CA TYR A 101 -12.21 -10.24 1.21
C TYR A 101 -12.41 -8.91 0.49
N ALA A 102 -11.89 -7.84 1.09
CA ALA A 102 -12.00 -6.49 0.57
C ALA A 102 -10.72 -5.69 0.81
N MET A 103 -10.14 -5.20 -0.27
CA MET A 103 -8.93 -4.36 -0.28
C MET A 103 -9.01 -3.34 -1.41
N ASP A 104 -8.49 -2.15 -1.18
CA ASP A 104 -8.35 -1.14 -2.21
C ASP A 104 -6.88 -0.94 -2.59
N LEU A 105 -6.63 -0.87 -3.89
CA LEU A 105 -5.37 -0.46 -4.48
C LEU A 105 -5.49 1.01 -4.86
N CYS A 106 -4.66 1.87 -4.28
CA CYS A 106 -4.78 3.30 -4.50
C CYS A 106 -3.47 3.90 -5.04
N VAL A 107 -3.62 4.89 -5.89
CA VAL A 107 -2.51 5.74 -6.34
C VAL A 107 -2.80 7.19 -6.03
N GLY A 108 -1.85 7.89 -5.41
CA GLY A 108 -1.94 9.31 -5.16
C GLY A 108 -2.05 10.11 -6.46
N LEU A 109 -3.00 11.02 -6.52
CA LEU A 109 -3.16 11.95 -7.64
C LEU A 109 -2.39 13.24 -7.32
N PRO A 110 -1.36 13.58 -8.11
CA PRO A 110 -0.66 14.85 -7.94
C PRO A 110 -1.59 16.04 -8.05
N GLU A 111 -1.19 17.16 -7.46
CA GLU A 111 -1.93 18.40 -7.58
C GLU A 111 -2.12 18.81 -9.06
N GLY A 112 -3.33 19.17 -9.42
CA GLY A 112 -3.69 19.53 -10.80
C GLY A 112 -3.86 18.34 -11.75
N HIS A 113 -3.63 17.10 -11.32
CA HIS A 113 -3.88 15.94 -12.16
C HIS A 113 -5.38 15.74 -12.40
N ALA A 114 -5.79 15.76 -13.68
CA ALA A 114 -7.16 15.47 -14.06
C ALA A 114 -7.43 13.97 -13.89
N PHE A 115 -8.47 13.61 -13.14
CA PHE A 115 -8.88 12.22 -12.99
C PHE A 115 -9.74 11.81 -14.18
N GLU A 116 -9.34 10.71 -14.84
CA GLU A 116 -10.09 10.10 -15.92
C GLU A 116 -10.17 8.58 -15.71
N ALA A 117 -11.38 8.05 -15.54
CA ALA A 117 -11.58 6.60 -15.37
C ALA A 117 -11.18 5.81 -16.63
N GLY A 118 -11.30 6.41 -17.82
CA GLY A 118 -10.85 5.81 -19.08
C GLY A 118 -11.50 4.46 -19.42
N GLY A 119 -12.74 4.22 -18.97
CA GLY A 119 -13.44 2.95 -19.15
C GLY A 119 -13.01 1.84 -18.16
N HIS A 120 -12.16 2.16 -17.20
CA HIS A 120 -11.79 1.26 -16.09
C HIS A 120 -12.74 1.45 -14.90
N ASP A 121 -12.89 0.38 -14.10
CA ASP A 121 -13.59 0.44 -12.82
C ASP A 121 -12.67 1.04 -11.75
N VAL A 122 -12.53 2.36 -11.80
CA VAL A 122 -11.70 3.18 -10.92
C VAL A 122 -12.50 4.36 -10.42
N LYS A 123 -12.35 4.70 -9.15
CA LYS A 123 -13.03 5.81 -8.49
C LYS A 123 -12.02 6.82 -7.99
N GLU A 124 -12.41 8.08 -8.00
CA GLU A 124 -11.69 9.11 -7.25
C GLU A 124 -12.12 9.10 -5.79
N GLY A 125 -11.17 9.31 -4.89
CA GLY A 125 -11.44 9.37 -3.46
C GLY A 125 -10.31 10.05 -2.70
N GLU A 126 -10.35 9.94 -1.38
CA GLU A 126 -9.39 10.55 -0.48
C GLU A 126 -9.02 9.61 0.66
N ILE A 127 -7.73 9.52 0.98
CA ILE A 127 -7.26 9.02 2.26
C ILE A 127 -7.27 10.22 3.21
N PRO A 128 -8.12 10.22 4.25
CA PRO A 128 -8.24 11.36 5.16
C PRO A 128 -6.95 11.62 5.92
N GLY A 129 -6.54 12.85 5.99
CA GLY A 129 -5.45 13.29 6.87
C GLY A 129 -5.80 13.14 8.35
N GLY A 130 -4.83 13.39 9.21
CA GLY A 130 -4.98 13.38 10.67
C GLY A 130 -3.97 12.46 11.37
N ARG A 131 -4.15 12.28 12.67
CA ARG A 131 -3.24 11.48 13.50
C ARG A 131 -3.24 10.01 13.07
N CYS A 132 -2.06 9.43 12.99
CA CYS A 132 -1.85 8.01 12.72
C CYS A 132 -0.72 7.45 13.57
N ALA A 133 -0.89 6.24 14.08
CA ALA A 133 0.23 5.42 14.52
C ALA A 133 0.85 4.78 13.26
N VAL A 134 2.13 5.00 13.08
CA VAL A 134 2.86 4.58 11.87
C VAL A 134 3.98 3.63 12.24
N LEU A 135 4.00 2.48 11.57
CA LEU A 135 5.01 1.45 11.71
C LEU A 135 5.72 1.24 10.36
N ARG A 136 7.03 1.51 10.33
CA ARG A 136 7.83 1.34 9.12
C ARG A 136 8.33 -0.10 9.00
N VAL A 137 8.11 -0.66 7.83
CA VAL A 137 8.54 -2.01 7.43
C VAL A 137 9.57 -1.87 6.31
N THR A 138 10.73 -2.50 6.46
CA THR A 138 11.80 -2.50 5.45
C THR A 138 12.12 -3.93 5.01
N GLY A 139 12.62 -4.08 3.79
CA GLY A 139 12.96 -5.38 3.22
C GLY A 139 11.77 -6.01 2.52
N ASP A 140 11.26 -7.14 3.02
CA ASP A 140 10.09 -7.76 2.43
C ASP A 140 8.78 -7.11 2.87
N THR A 141 8.18 -6.38 1.96
CA THR A 141 6.90 -5.71 2.17
C THR A 141 5.72 -6.42 1.50
N HIS A 142 5.89 -7.67 1.03
CA HIS A 142 4.79 -8.43 0.42
C HIS A 142 3.70 -8.77 1.43
N ASN A 143 4.09 -9.05 2.68
CA ASN A 143 3.16 -9.35 3.75
C ASN A 143 3.28 -8.31 4.87
N LEU A 144 2.38 -7.35 4.87
CA LEU A 144 2.29 -6.30 5.90
C LEU A 144 1.29 -6.65 7.02
N GLU A 145 0.63 -7.81 6.94
CA GLU A 145 -0.32 -8.26 7.95
C GLU A 145 0.29 -8.34 9.37
N PRO A 146 1.53 -8.86 9.57
CA PRO A 146 2.13 -8.86 10.90
C PRO A 146 2.28 -7.46 11.49
N ALA A 147 2.62 -6.45 10.68
CA ALA A 147 2.74 -5.07 11.12
C ALA A 147 1.38 -4.47 11.50
N ALA A 148 0.35 -4.72 10.69
CA ALA A 148 -1.01 -4.28 11.00
C ALA A 148 -1.54 -4.94 12.28
N LEU A 149 -1.34 -6.26 12.43
CA LEU A 149 -1.75 -7.00 13.62
C LEU A 149 -1.01 -6.52 14.88
N PHE A 150 0.28 -6.21 14.78
CA PHE A 150 1.04 -5.63 15.89
C PHE A 150 0.43 -4.31 16.34
N LEU A 151 0.09 -3.40 15.43
CA LEU A 151 -0.56 -2.14 15.75
C LEU A 151 -1.90 -2.33 16.47
N TYR A 152 -2.73 -3.28 16.02
CA TYR A 152 -4.04 -3.54 16.60
C TYR A 152 -4.01 -4.29 17.94
N ARG A 153 -3.18 -5.34 18.04
CA ARG A 153 -3.24 -6.31 19.13
C ARG A 153 -2.27 -6.00 20.26
N ASP A 154 -1.07 -5.52 19.87
CA ASP A 154 0.03 -5.41 20.81
C ASP A 154 0.28 -3.95 21.21
N TRP A 155 0.16 -3.01 20.25
CA TRP A 155 0.44 -1.61 20.54
C TRP A 155 -0.80 -0.83 21.03
N LEU A 156 -1.91 -0.91 20.31
CA LEU A 156 -3.08 -0.06 20.57
C LEU A 156 -3.67 -0.23 21.99
N PRO A 157 -3.82 -1.46 22.54
CA PRO A 157 -4.42 -1.64 23.87
C PRO A 157 -3.67 -0.93 24.99
N ASP A 158 -2.34 -0.83 24.87
CA ASP A 158 -1.48 -0.24 25.90
C ASP A 158 -1.09 1.22 25.59
N SER A 159 -1.46 1.74 24.43
CA SER A 159 -1.08 3.08 23.98
C SER A 159 -1.92 4.21 24.59
N GLY A 160 -3.13 3.91 25.05
CA GLY A 160 -4.11 4.90 25.48
C GLY A 160 -4.77 5.65 24.32
N GLU A 161 -4.51 5.26 23.08
CA GLU A 161 -5.07 5.86 21.88
C GLU A 161 -6.36 5.18 21.44
N GLU A 162 -7.19 5.89 20.68
CA GLU A 162 -8.43 5.38 20.10
C GLU A 162 -8.37 5.42 18.59
N MET A 163 -8.89 4.37 17.94
CA MET A 163 -8.98 4.35 16.47
C MET A 163 -10.03 5.34 15.97
N ARG A 164 -9.70 5.97 14.83
CA ARG A 164 -10.65 6.70 14.00
C ARG A 164 -11.43 5.74 13.11
N ASP A 165 -12.60 6.15 12.65
CA ASP A 165 -13.42 5.38 11.70
C ASP A 165 -12.86 5.47 10.27
N PHE A 166 -11.68 4.89 10.08
CA PHE A 166 -11.02 4.68 8.79
C PHE A 166 -10.13 3.44 8.87
N PRO A 167 -10.11 2.58 7.84
CA PRO A 167 -9.34 1.34 7.85
C PRO A 167 -7.82 1.58 7.97
N VAL A 168 -7.11 0.57 8.49
CA VAL A 168 -5.66 0.52 8.40
C VAL A 168 -5.24 0.49 6.95
N TYR A 169 -4.17 1.22 6.63
CA TYR A 169 -3.64 1.29 5.27
C TYR A 169 -2.12 1.29 5.25
N ALA A 170 -1.53 0.98 4.12
CA ALA A 170 -0.10 1.13 3.94
C ALA A 170 0.24 2.04 2.77
N GLN A 171 1.26 2.86 2.94
CA GLN A 171 1.97 3.52 1.86
C GLN A 171 3.18 2.67 1.48
N ARG A 172 3.36 2.39 0.17
CA ARG A 172 4.48 1.62 -0.35
C ARG A 172 5.52 2.54 -0.96
N PHE A 173 6.77 2.27 -0.63
CA PHE A 173 7.92 3.00 -1.16
C PHE A 173 8.74 2.06 -2.06
N PHE A 174 8.94 2.47 -3.29
CA PHE A 174 9.78 1.77 -4.26
C PHE A 174 11.14 2.46 -4.28
N LEU A 175 12.12 1.83 -3.62
CA LEU A 175 13.45 2.40 -3.49
C LEU A 175 14.15 2.41 -4.86
N GLU A 176 14.97 3.42 -5.10
CA GLU A 176 15.63 3.62 -6.39
C GLU A 176 16.66 2.53 -6.71
N ALA A 177 17.23 1.90 -5.69
CA ALA A 177 18.21 0.83 -5.82
C ALA A 177 17.57 -0.53 -5.49
N PRO A 178 17.52 -1.48 -6.46
CA PRO A 178 16.92 -2.80 -6.26
C PRO A 178 17.51 -3.59 -5.08
N GLU A 179 18.78 -3.37 -4.78
CA GLU A 179 19.48 -4.00 -3.65
C GLU A 179 19.01 -3.48 -2.28
N GLN A 180 18.39 -2.33 -2.22
CA GLN A 180 17.85 -1.77 -0.98
C GLN A 180 16.47 -2.35 -0.61
N GLY A 181 15.89 -3.15 -1.53
CA GLY A 181 14.58 -3.79 -1.32
C GLY A 181 13.40 -2.81 -1.45
N THR A 182 12.34 -3.12 -0.74
CA THR A 182 11.15 -2.29 -0.64
C THR A 182 10.95 -1.81 0.79
N ALA A 183 10.23 -0.71 0.95
CA ALA A 183 9.78 -0.24 2.25
C ALA A 183 8.28 0.06 2.20
N ALA A 184 7.64 -0.03 3.34
CA ALA A 184 6.26 0.40 3.51
C ALA A 184 6.07 1.05 4.89
N GLU A 185 5.10 1.90 4.99
CA GLU A 185 4.60 2.40 6.27
C GLU A 185 3.17 1.95 6.44
N VAL A 186 2.91 1.23 7.53
CA VAL A 186 1.57 0.82 7.92
C VAL A 186 1.02 1.88 8.87
N HIS A 187 -0.14 2.41 8.53
CA HIS A 187 -0.81 3.50 9.23
C HIS A 187 -2.08 2.99 9.90
N LEU A 188 -2.17 3.15 11.20
CA LEU A 188 -3.40 2.96 11.97
C LEU A 188 -3.96 4.35 12.31
N PRO A 189 -5.09 4.76 11.69
CA PRO A 189 -5.70 6.05 11.95
C PRO A 189 -6.22 6.19 13.38
N LEU A 190 -5.89 7.32 14.02
CA LEU A 190 -6.23 7.64 15.41
C LEU A 190 -7.19 8.84 15.49
N ARG A 191 -7.89 8.96 16.61
CA ARG A 191 -8.72 10.14 16.94
C ARG A 191 -7.90 11.32 17.43
#